data_99c2a37d9a1a8d338c103f884ab388ed
#
_entry.id   99c2a37d9a1a8d338c103f884ab388ed
#
_cell.length_a   1.000
_cell.length_b   1.000
_cell.length_c   1.000
_cell.angle_alpha   90.00
_cell.angle_beta   90.00
_cell.angle_gamma   90.00
#
_symmetry.space_group_name_H-M   'P 1'
#
loop_
_entity.id
_entity.type
_entity.pdbx_description
1 polymer ?
#
loop_
_entity_poly.entity_id
_entity_poly.type
_entity_poly.pdbx_seq_one_letter_code
_entity_poly.pdbx_strand_id
1 'polypeptide(L)'
;MKMYQAISLESCFSMAGMRVEFSGSYSGWQPNVNSRVLAAMKETYKELFGREPEVKVIHAGLECGIIGAVNEGMDMISFGPTLMSPHSPDERVLIPTVQKFYDLIRYVIKKGVQ
;
A
#
# COMPACT_ATOMS: atom_id res chain seq x y z
N MET A 1 -17.59 7.42 3.91
CA MET A 1 -16.78 8.25 4.82
C MET A 1 -16.06 9.39 4.10
N LYS A 2 -15.30 9.19 3.03
CA LYS A 2 -14.64 10.27 2.24
C LYS A 2 -15.60 11.41 1.83
N MET A 3 -16.78 11.07 1.34
CA MET A 3 -17.77 12.06 0.86
C MET A 3 -18.25 12.99 1.98
N TYR A 4 -18.48 12.47 3.18
CA TYR A 4 -18.87 13.31 4.34
C TYR A 4 -17.74 14.27 4.76
N GLN A 5 -16.49 13.81 4.74
CA GLN A 5 -15.33 14.67 5.03
C GLN A 5 -15.16 15.76 3.99
N ALA A 6 -15.33 15.44 2.70
CA ALA A 6 -15.26 16.41 1.63
C ALA A 6 -16.36 17.49 1.77
N ILE A 7 -17.62 17.08 1.98
CA ILE A 7 -18.74 18.00 2.19
C ILE A 7 -18.52 18.89 3.42
N SER A 8 -18.01 18.32 4.52
CA SER A 8 -17.74 19.09 5.74
C SER A 8 -16.66 20.15 5.49
N LEU A 9 -15.57 19.80 4.81
CA LEU A 9 -14.52 20.75 4.45
C LEU A 9 -15.03 21.83 3.50
N GLU A 10 -15.76 21.43 2.45
CA GLU A 10 -16.38 22.38 1.52
C GLU A 10 -17.29 23.38 2.24
N SER A 11 -18.14 22.88 3.13
CA SER A 11 -19.05 23.73 3.90
C SER A 11 -18.30 24.75 4.77
N CYS A 12 -17.25 24.30 5.49
CA CYS A 12 -16.46 25.19 6.33
C CYS A 12 -15.78 26.30 5.54
N PHE A 13 -15.11 25.93 4.44
CA PHE A 13 -14.39 26.91 3.64
C PHE A 13 -15.32 27.84 2.84
N SER A 14 -16.45 27.33 2.34
CA SER A 14 -17.45 28.14 1.65
C SER A 14 -18.10 29.16 2.58
N MET A 15 -18.36 28.81 3.84
CA MET A 15 -18.85 29.78 4.85
C MET A 15 -17.84 30.90 5.13
N ALA A 16 -16.55 30.62 4.94
CA ALA A 16 -15.49 31.64 5.02
C ALA A 16 -15.30 32.44 3.71
N GLY A 17 -16.17 32.26 2.71
CA GLY A 17 -16.07 32.93 1.43
C GLY A 17 -15.01 32.37 0.48
N MET A 18 -14.49 31.18 0.74
CA MET A 18 -13.49 30.52 -0.09
C MET A 18 -14.15 29.64 -1.16
N ARG A 19 -13.54 29.58 -2.32
CA ARG A 19 -13.89 28.60 -3.36
C ARG A 19 -13.15 27.29 -3.09
N VAL A 20 -13.88 26.18 -3.09
CA VAL A 20 -13.34 24.84 -2.86
C VAL A 20 -13.40 24.03 -4.15
N GLU A 21 -12.29 23.42 -4.51
CA GLU A 21 -12.20 22.50 -5.64
C GLU A 21 -11.62 21.17 -5.17
N PHE A 22 -12.23 20.06 -5.60
CA PHE A 22 -11.74 18.72 -5.31
C PHE A 22 -11.17 18.08 -6.58
N SER A 23 -9.98 17.53 -6.48
CA SER A 23 -9.33 16.80 -7.56
C SER A 23 -8.58 15.60 -7.06
N GLY A 24 -8.17 14.68 -7.96
CA GLY A 24 -7.30 13.56 -7.64
C GLY A 24 -7.90 12.51 -6.70
N SER A 25 -9.24 12.38 -6.66
CA SER A 25 -9.89 11.36 -5.83
C SER A 25 -9.66 9.96 -6.38
N TYR A 26 -9.28 9.02 -5.51
CA TYR A 26 -9.16 7.61 -5.81
C TYR A 26 -9.69 6.75 -4.67
N SER A 27 -9.98 5.48 -4.95
CA SER A 27 -10.53 4.55 -3.97
C SER A 27 -9.49 4.22 -2.88
N GLY A 28 -9.96 4.12 -1.63
CA GLY A 28 -9.13 3.56 -0.56
C GLY A 28 -8.98 2.04 -0.74
N TRP A 29 -7.90 1.49 -0.24
CA TRP A 29 -7.70 0.05 -0.13
C TRP A 29 -7.90 -0.39 1.31
N GLN A 30 -8.81 -1.34 1.51
CA GLN A 30 -9.01 -1.95 2.81
C GLN A 30 -8.19 -3.25 2.88
N PRO A 31 -7.23 -3.36 3.80
CA PRO A 31 -6.43 -4.57 3.96
C PRO A 31 -7.30 -5.79 4.29
N ASN A 32 -7.00 -6.91 3.64
CA ASN A 32 -7.61 -8.20 3.96
C ASN A 32 -6.75 -8.91 5.00
N VAL A 33 -7.23 -9.02 6.23
CA VAL A 33 -6.50 -9.72 7.32
C VAL A 33 -6.38 -11.23 7.09
N ASN A 34 -7.25 -11.80 6.24
CA ASN A 34 -7.25 -13.21 5.86
C ASN A 34 -6.64 -13.44 4.47
N SER A 35 -5.79 -12.52 4.02
CA SER A 35 -5.12 -12.60 2.73
C SER A 35 -4.24 -13.84 2.62
N ARG A 36 -4.49 -14.66 1.58
CA ARG A 36 -3.65 -15.81 1.25
C ARG A 36 -2.29 -15.38 0.72
N VAL A 37 -2.25 -14.31 -0.05
CA VAL A 37 -1.00 -13.72 -0.56
C VAL A 37 -0.14 -13.23 0.60
N LEU A 38 -0.74 -12.56 1.59
CA LEU A 38 -0.01 -12.11 2.78
C LEU A 38 0.56 -13.29 3.58
N ALA A 39 -0.23 -14.34 3.78
CA ALA A 39 0.21 -15.53 4.50
C ALA A 39 1.40 -16.21 3.80
N ALA A 40 1.30 -16.45 2.49
CA ALA A 40 2.37 -17.03 1.67
C ALA A 40 3.64 -16.17 1.68
N MET A 41 3.48 -14.85 1.62
CA MET A 41 4.60 -13.91 1.66
C MET A 41 5.32 -13.91 3.01
N LYS A 42 4.58 -13.94 4.11
CA LYS A 42 5.15 -14.02 5.48
C LYS A 42 5.96 -15.31 5.67
N GLU A 43 5.39 -16.44 5.28
CA GLU A 43 6.04 -17.74 5.36
C GLU A 43 7.34 -17.74 4.55
N THR A 44 7.28 -17.32 3.29
CA THR A 44 8.43 -17.26 2.40
C THR A 44 9.51 -16.32 2.91
N TYR A 45 9.11 -15.17 3.45
CA TYR A 45 10.07 -14.23 4.05
C TYR A 45 10.79 -14.85 5.24
N LYS A 46 10.05 -15.56 6.10
CA LYS A 46 10.63 -16.27 7.25
C LYS A 46 11.60 -17.37 6.84
N GLU A 47 11.26 -18.14 5.80
CA GLU A 47 12.14 -19.17 5.23
C GLU A 47 13.45 -18.59 4.69
N LEU A 48 13.36 -17.48 3.93
CA LEU A 48 14.53 -16.89 3.30
C LEU A 48 15.43 -16.11 4.26
N PHE A 49 14.85 -15.43 5.23
CA PHE A 49 15.57 -14.46 6.06
C PHE A 49 15.61 -14.81 7.55
N GLY A 50 15.00 -15.92 7.96
CA GLY A 50 15.03 -16.44 9.35
C GLY A 50 14.27 -15.58 10.37
N ARG A 51 13.44 -14.63 9.92
CA ARG A 51 12.65 -13.72 10.77
C ARG A 51 11.31 -13.39 10.14
N GLU A 52 10.34 -13.05 10.98
CA GLU A 52 9.04 -12.56 10.52
C GLU A 52 9.16 -11.17 9.89
N PRO A 53 8.45 -10.89 8.78
CA PRO A 53 8.35 -9.53 8.25
C PRO A 53 7.44 -8.67 9.12
N GLU A 54 7.70 -7.37 9.17
CA GLU A 54 6.75 -6.42 9.73
C GLU A 54 5.60 -6.20 8.75
N VAL A 55 4.36 -6.37 9.24
CA VAL A 55 3.14 -6.06 8.48
C VAL A 55 2.50 -4.84 9.10
N LYS A 56 2.34 -3.80 8.29
CA LYS A 56 1.81 -2.50 8.72
C LYS A 56 0.63 -2.08 7.86
N VAL A 57 -0.30 -1.39 8.46
CA VAL A 57 -1.33 -0.62 7.76
C VAL A 57 -0.92 0.84 7.81
N ILE A 58 -0.90 1.51 6.67
CA ILE A 58 -0.52 2.92 6.59
C ILE A 58 -1.69 3.75 6.05
N HIS A 59 -1.79 5.00 6.50
CA HIS A 59 -2.73 6.00 5.98
C HIS A 59 -2.11 6.70 4.76
N ALA A 60 -1.94 5.95 3.66
CA ALA A 60 -1.40 6.46 2.41
C ALA A 60 -2.22 5.94 1.24
N GLY A 61 -2.18 6.68 0.12
CA GLY A 61 -2.70 6.20 -1.14
C GLY A 61 -1.74 5.19 -1.74
N LEU A 62 -2.27 4.02 -2.09
CA LEU A 62 -1.51 2.97 -2.74
C LEU A 62 -2.21 2.54 -4.04
N GLU A 63 -1.43 2.10 -5.00
CA GLU A 63 -1.92 1.58 -6.29
C GLU A 63 -2.93 0.44 -6.10
N CYS A 64 -2.82 -0.32 -5.01
CA CYS A 64 -3.79 -1.36 -4.64
C CYS A 64 -5.22 -0.82 -4.49
N GLY A 65 -5.40 0.44 -4.10
CA GLY A 65 -6.72 1.07 -4.05
C GLY A 65 -7.32 1.26 -5.44
N ILE A 66 -6.51 1.60 -6.43
CA ILE A 66 -6.93 1.79 -7.82
C ILE A 66 -7.17 0.43 -8.49
N ILE A 67 -6.23 -0.49 -8.36
CA ILE A 67 -6.30 -1.83 -8.94
C ILE A 67 -7.50 -2.61 -8.37
N GLY A 68 -7.69 -2.57 -7.06
CA GLY A 68 -8.78 -3.26 -6.38
C GLY A 68 -10.17 -2.68 -6.70
N ALA A 69 -10.26 -1.40 -7.04
CA ALA A 69 -11.52 -0.78 -7.44
C ALA A 69 -12.06 -1.32 -8.78
N VAL A 70 -11.17 -1.78 -9.68
CA VAL A 70 -11.53 -2.35 -10.98
C VAL A 70 -11.43 -3.88 -11.02
N ASN A 71 -10.84 -4.49 -9.99
CA ASN A 71 -10.71 -5.95 -9.86
C ASN A 71 -11.26 -6.37 -8.49
N GLU A 72 -12.57 -6.42 -8.40
CA GLU A 72 -13.25 -6.77 -7.15
C GLU A 72 -12.86 -8.17 -6.68
N GLY A 73 -12.53 -8.29 -5.38
CA GLY A 73 -12.11 -9.56 -4.78
C GLY A 73 -10.64 -9.94 -5.01
N MET A 74 -9.86 -9.13 -5.71
CA MET A 74 -8.42 -9.39 -5.88
C MET A 74 -7.69 -9.29 -4.53
N ASP A 75 -7.00 -10.37 -4.16
CA ASP A 75 -6.16 -10.40 -2.95
C ASP A 75 -4.79 -9.76 -3.25
N MET A 76 -4.45 -8.72 -2.49
CA MET A 76 -3.28 -7.89 -2.79
C MET A 76 -2.51 -7.53 -1.53
N ILE A 77 -1.20 -7.37 -1.69
CA ILE A 77 -0.31 -6.77 -0.70
C ILE A 77 0.58 -5.74 -1.39
N SER A 78 1.04 -4.77 -0.62
CA SER A 78 2.05 -3.80 -1.07
C SER A 78 3.34 -4.03 -0.29
N PHE A 79 4.45 -4.17 -1.00
CA PHE A 79 5.77 -4.36 -0.40
C PHE A 79 6.86 -3.91 -1.37
N GLY A 80 8.06 -3.66 -0.85
CA GLY A 80 9.17 -3.18 -1.67
C GLY A 80 10.49 -3.15 -0.90
N PRO A 81 11.57 -2.70 -1.55
CA PRO A 81 12.81 -2.40 -0.86
C PRO A 81 12.61 -1.25 0.14
N THR A 82 13.55 -1.10 1.06
CA THR A 82 13.48 -0.01 2.05
C THR A 82 13.72 1.33 1.38
N LEU A 83 12.73 2.20 1.46
CA LEU A 83 12.79 3.59 1.03
C LEU A 83 12.94 4.51 2.25
N MET A 84 13.71 5.56 2.09
CA MET A 84 13.88 6.61 3.08
C MET A 84 13.44 7.94 2.48
N SER A 85 12.74 8.76 3.27
CA SER A 85 12.24 10.08 2.87
C SER A 85 11.44 10.07 1.55
N PRO A 86 10.44 9.18 1.38
CA PRO A 86 9.66 9.12 0.14
C PRO A 86 8.98 10.48 -0.13
N HIS A 87 8.84 10.81 -1.42
CA HIS A 87 8.23 12.06 -1.89
C HIS A 87 9.00 13.35 -1.49
N SER A 88 10.28 13.23 -1.23
CA SER A 88 11.14 14.38 -0.92
C SER A 88 12.37 14.41 -1.83
N PRO A 89 13.07 15.57 -1.93
CA PRO A 89 14.34 15.64 -2.66
C PRO A 89 15.44 14.71 -2.12
N ASP A 90 15.30 14.26 -0.86
CA ASP A 90 16.21 13.34 -0.18
C ASP A 90 15.78 11.87 -0.29
N GLU A 91 14.85 11.56 -1.19
CA GLU A 91 14.39 10.19 -1.39
C GLU A 91 15.53 9.28 -1.84
N ARG A 92 15.65 8.15 -1.16
CA ARG A 92 16.70 7.16 -1.44
C ARG A 92 16.25 5.75 -1.10
N VAL A 93 16.80 4.79 -1.83
CA VAL A 93 16.61 3.36 -1.60
C VAL A 93 17.82 2.76 -0.91
N LEU A 94 17.60 1.88 0.04
CA LEU A 94 18.66 1.10 0.67
C LEU A 94 19.05 -0.06 -0.25
N ILE A 95 20.13 0.11 -1.02
CA ILE A 95 20.57 -0.80 -2.10
C ILE A 95 20.58 -2.29 -1.67
N PRO A 96 21.10 -2.70 -0.50
CA PRO A 96 21.11 -4.11 -0.10
C PRO A 96 19.70 -4.73 0.02
N THR A 97 18.65 -3.91 0.17
CA THR A 97 17.27 -4.41 0.27
C THR A 97 16.63 -4.68 -1.09
N VAL A 98 17.18 -4.14 -2.16
CA VAL A 98 16.74 -4.41 -3.54
C VAL A 98 16.94 -5.89 -3.90
N GLN A 99 18.10 -6.45 -3.59
CA GLN A 99 18.37 -7.87 -3.82
C GLN A 99 17.44 -8.76 -3.01
N LYS A 100 17.22 -8.43 -1.73
CA LYS A 100 16.28 -9.17 -0.87
C LYS A 100 14.86 -9.15 -1.42
N PHE A 101 14.41 -7.99 -1.91
CA PHE A 101 13.10 -7.84 -2.55
C PHE A 101 12.97 -8.71 -3.79
N TYR A 102 13.97 -8.71 -4.65
CA TYR A 102 14.00 -9.52 -5.86
C TYR A 102 13.98 -11.03 -5.56
N ASP A 103 14.79 -11.48 -4.61
CA ASP A 103 14.84 -12.88 -4.19
C ASP A 103 13.51 -13.34 -3.61
N LEU A 104 12.86 -12.50 -2.80
CA LEU A 104 11.55 -12.77 -2.23
C LEU A 104 10.49 -12.96 -3.32
N ILE A 105 10.43 -12.04 -4.30
CA ILE A 105 9.49 -12.15 -5.43
C ILE A 105 9.71 -13.46 -6.19
N ARG A 106 10.94 -13.73 -6.59
CA ARG A 106 11.29 -14.94 -7.35
C ARG A 106 10.86 -16.21 -6.61
N TYR A 107 11.10 -16.24 -5.31
CA TYR A 107 10.80 -17.41 -4.49
C TYR A 107 9.30 -17.62 -4.32
N VAL A 108 8.56 -16.55 -4.07
CA VAL A 108 7.09 -16.62 -3.96
C VAL A 108 6.44 -17.05 -5.27
N ILE A 109 6.88 -16.50 -6.41
CA ILE A 109 6.35 -16.91 -7.73
C ILE A 109 6.65 -18.38 -7.99
N LYS A 110 7.86 -18.87 -7.67
CA LYS A 110 8.25 -20.26 -7.86
C LYS A 110 7.46 -21.22 -6.96
N LYS A 111 7.22 -20.83 -5.69
CA LYS A 111 6.49 -21.63 -4.70
C LYS A 111 4.98 -21.66 -5.00
N GLY A 112 4.45 -20.58 -5.55
CA GLY A 112 3.03 -20.35 -5.74
C GLY A 112 2.33 -19.92 -4.44
N VAL A 113 1.11 -19.44 -4.58
CA VAL A 113 0.21 -19.13 -3.45
C VAL A 113 -0.77 -20.29 -3.31
N GLN A 114 -0.58 -21.12 -2.31
CA GLN A 114 -1.46 -22.26 -2.00
C GLN A 114 -2.65 -21.83 -1.14
#